data_4483453d7b5567e048b897e38b9301c7
#
_entry.id   4483453d7b5567e048b897e38b9301c7
#
_cell.length_a   1.000
_cell.length_b   1.000
_cell.length_c   1.000
_cell.angle_alpha   90.00
_cell.angle_beta   90.00
_cell.angle_gamma   90.00
#
_symmetry.space_group_name_H-M   'P 1'
#
loop_
_entity.id
_entity.type
_entity.pdbx_description
1 polymer ?
#
loop_
_entity_poly.entity_id
_entity_poly.type
_entity_poly.pdbx_seq_one_letter_code
_entity_poly.pdbx_strand_id
1 'polypeptide(L)'
;MALAKRNARIGRSTTTDLNHVTTPRRPHYEHLKSTNYTLNTTKAAQKMISATEQDLDVEAEFRAGNHMMKFTPAAFLMLHKQILLYYENSKILQATSYLKKDEHNLVVEEYVSIKPISTDGTNRRQIYRINMYKTAFTIEANGRDMGNFIRKDLQEIYLNLCHQNIYCQQ
;
A
#
# COMPACT_ATOMS: atom_id res chain seq x y z
N MET A 1 -57.47 -49.11 -12.91
CA MET A 1 -57.61 -47.89 -12.04
C MET A 1 -56.40 -47.72 -11.21
N ALA A 2 -55.53 -46.76 -11.56
CA ALA A 2 -54.30 -46.47 -10.84
C ALA A 2 -54.37 -45.04 -10.27
N LEU A 3 -54.29 -44.91 -8.96
CA LEU A 3 -54.36 -43.67 -8.21
C LEU A 3 -52.96 -43.01 -8.17
N ALA A 4 -52.82 -41.85 -8.79
CA ALA A 4 -51.66 -41.03 -8.76
C ALA A 4 -51.52 -40.31 -7.41
N LYS A 5 -50.45 -40.55 -6.66
CA LYS A 5 -50.07 -39.78 -5.46
C LYS A 5 -49.32 -38.51 -5.86
N ARG A 6 -49.93 -37.35 -5.60
CA ARG A 6 -49.28 -36.03 -5.71
C ARG A 6 -48.45 -35.79 -4.46
N ASN A 7 -47.10 -35.69 -4.64
CA ASN A 7 -46.21 -35.21 -3.60
C ASN A 7 -46.15 -33.67 -3.62
N ALA A 8 -46.66 -33.05 -2.56
CA ALA A 8 -46.49 -31.61 -2.30
C ALA A 8 -45.06 -31.36 -1.82
N ARG A 9 -44.29 -30.60 -2.59
CA ARG A 9 -42.98 -30.05 -2.15
C ARG A 9 -43.25 -28.81 -1.30
N ILE A 10 -42.92 -28.93 -0.02
CA ILE A 10 -42.90 -27.83 0.92
C ILE A 10 -41.71 -26.95 0.57
N GLY A 11 -41.96 -25.67 0.25
CA GLY A 11 -40.96 -24.68 -0.03
C GLY A 11 -40.07 -24.42 1.20
N ARG A 12 -38.78 -24.60 1.04
CA ARG A 12 -37.75 -24.17 2.02
C ARG A 12 -37.57 -22.67 1.89
N SER A 13 -37.99 -21.94 2.90
CA SER A 13 -37.70 -20.53 3.12
C SER A 13 -36.15 -20.38 3.28
N THR A 14 -35.53 -19.69 2.32
CA THR A 14 -34.13 -19.27 2.42
C THR A 14 -34.07 -18.00 3.28
N THR A 15 -33.72 -18.16 4.53
CA THR A 15 -33.25 -17.05 5.40
C THR A 15 -31.98 -16.50 4.79
N THR A 16 -32.05 -15.30 4.24
CA THR A 16 -30.90 -14.49 3.83
C THR A 16 -30.15 -14.05 5.09
N ASP A 17 -29.00 -14.70 5.36
CA ASP A 17 -28.04 -14.25 6.37
C ASP A 17 -27.39 -12.94 5.92
N LEU A 18 -27.95 -11.82 6.40
CA LEU A 18 -27.43 -10.45 6.23
C LEU A 18 -26.42 -10.11 7.32
N ASN A 19 -25.37 -10.90 7.52
CA ASN A 19 -24.28 -10.52 8.41
C ASN A 19 -22.92 -11.01 7.88
N HIS A 20 -22.59 -10.64 6.64
CA HIS A 20 -21.21 -10.70 6.20
C HIS A 20 -20.52 -9.38 6.62
N VAL A 21 -20.14 -9.28 7.89
CA VAL A 21 -19.15 -8.31 8.34
C VAL A 21 -17.85 -8.71 7.65
N THR A 22 -17.53 -8.04 6.53
CA THR A 22 -16.23 -8.17 5.88
C THR A 22 -15.19 -7.58 6.82
N THR A 23 -14.51 -8.45 7.58
CA THR A 23 -13.30 -8.08 8.30
C THR A 23 -12.33 -7.45 7.32
N PRO A 24 -11.75 -6.26 7.62
CA PRO A 24 -10.79 -5.62 6.75
C PRO A 24 -9.65 -6.61 6.48
N ARG A 25 -9.38 -6.88 5.20
CA ARG A 25 -8.28 -7.75 4.78
C ARG A 25 -6.99 -7.12 5.25
N ARG A 26 -6.32 -7.74 6.22
CA ARG A 26 -4.97 -7.34 6.61
C ARG A 26 -4.06 -7.39 5.37
N PRO A 27 -3.18 -6.39 5.15
CA PRO A 27 -2.24 -6.41 4.05
C PRO A 27 -1.45 -7.72 4.10
N HIS A 28 -1.40 -8.42 2.97
CA HIS A 28 -0.63 -9.67 2.86
C HIS A 28 0.85 -9.30 2.77
N TYR A 29 1.58 -9.48 3.87
CA TYR A 29 3.02 -9.28 3.91
C TYR A 29 3.73 -10.55 3.44
N GLU A 30 4.31 -10.52 2.26
CA GLU A 30 5.26 -11.53 1.83
C GLU A 30 6.65 -11.14 2.36
N HIS A 31 7.21 -11.98 3.23
CA HIS A 31 8.58 -11.81 3.69
C HIS A 31 9.54 -12.23 2.57
N LEU A 32 10.20 -11.26 1.95
CA LEU A 32 11.33 -11.55 1.09
C LEU A 32 12.43 -12.23 1.90
N LYS A 33 13.05 -13.26 1.32
CA LYS A 33 14.21 -13.94 1.92
C LYS A 33 15.24 -12.90 2.33
N SER A 34 15.80 -13.04 3.55
CA SER A 34 16.93 -12.25 4.02
C SER A 34 17.98 -12.20 2.92
N THR A 35 18.24 -11.01 2.41
CA THR A 35 19.37 -10.77 1.51
C THR A 35 20.61 -10.64 2.37
N ASN A 36 21.78 -11.09 1.88
CA ASN A 36 23.09 -10.87 2.55
C ASN A 36 23.46 -9.37 2.51
N TYR A 37 22.49 -8.50 2.83
CA TYR A 37 22.66 -7.06 2.81
C TYR A 37 22.93 -6.57 4.22
N THR A 38 24.15 -6.03 4.43
CA THR A 38 24.50 -5.37 5.67
C THR A 38 24.26 -3.88 5.53
N LEU A 39 23.42 -3.33 6.41
CA LEU A 39 23.18 -1.90 6.46
C LEU A 39 24.44 -1.18 6.91
N ASN A 40 24.97 -0.26 6.07
CA ASN A 40 26.02 0.63 6.49
C ASN A 40 25.43 1.71 7.43
N THR A 41 25.57 1.50 8.73
CA THR A 41 24.99 2.35 9.78
C THR A 41 25.49 3.79 9.72
N THR A 42 26.77 4.01 9.38
CA THR A 42 27.33 5.35 9.22
C THR A 42 26.67 6.12 8.08
N LYS A 43 26.53 5.47 6.91
CA LYS A 43 25.81 6.09 5.77
C LYS A 43 24.32 6.29 6.07
N ALA A 44 23.69 5.39 6.81
CA ALA A 44 22.30 5.55 7.21
C ALA A 44 22.13 6.74 8.16
N ALA A 45 23.03 6.89 9.14
CA ALA A 45 23.04 8.05 10.04
C ALA A 45 23.27 9.38 9.30
N GLN A 46 24.20 9.42 8.35
CA GLN A 46 24.42 10.61 7.51
C GLN A 46 23.18 10.99 6.69
N LYS A 47 22.51 10.02 6.09
CA LYS A 47 21.26 10.27 5.36
C LYS A 47 20.13 10.76 6.28
N MET A 48 20.07 10.22 7.50
CA MET A 48 19.10 10.67 8.49
C MET A 48 19.36 12.13 8.89
N ILE A 49 20.61 12.50 9.14
CA ILE A 49 20.99 13.88 9.44
C ILE A 49 20.61 14.79 8.27
N SER A 50 21.04 14.46 7.04
CA SER A 50 20.69 15.25 5.87
C SER A 50 19.17 15.39 5.67
N ALA A 51 18.39 14.37 6.00
CA ALA A 51 16.94 14.44 5.89
C ALA A 51 16.30 15.33 6.97
N THR A 52 16.93 15.44 8.15
CA THR A 52 16.43 16.35 9.21
C THR A 52 16.83 17.80 8.97
N GLU A 53 17.87 18.05 8.17
CA GLU A 53 18.38 19.37 7.81
C GLU A 53 17.77 19.93 6.52
N GLN A 54 16.81 19.23 5.90
CA GLN A 54 16.12 19.72 4.72
C GLN A 54 15.28 20.96 5.04
N ASP A 55 15.32 21.97 4.16
CA ASP A 55 14.51 23.18 4.27
C ASP A 55 13.03 22.92 3.97
N LEU A 56 12.76 21.90 3.17
CA LEU A 56 11.40 21.51 2.75
C LEU A 56 11.06 20.12 3.26
N ASP A 57 9.81 19.92 3.67
CA ASP A 57 9.31 18.60 4.08
C ASP A 57 9.37 17.54 2.98
N VAL A 58 9.35 17.98 1.72
CA VAL A 58 9.46 17.12 0.54
C VAL A 58 10.24 17.77 -0.58
N GLU A 59 11.19 17.03 -1.15
CA GLU A 59 11.88 17.34 -2.40
C GLU A 59 11.53 16.29 -3.44
N ALA A 60 11.00 16.69 -4.58
CA ALA A 60 10.62 15.79 -5.67
C ALA A 60 11.58 15.91 -6.84
N GLU A 61 11.99 14.76 -7.38
CA GLU A 61 12.89 14.68 -8.53
C GLU A 61 12.41 13.58 -9.49
N PHE A 62 12.53 13.84 -10.79
CA PHE A 62 12.25 12.85 -11.83
C PHE A 62 13.56 12.36 -12.43
N ARG A 63 13.88 11.07 -12.25
CA ARG A 63 15.12 10.44 -12.74
C ARG A 63 14.83 9.18 -13.53
N ALA A 64 15.40 9.10 -14.73
CA ALA A 64 15.41 7.88 -15.55
C ALA A 64 14.04 7.17 -15.62
N GLY A 65 12.96 7.93 -15.73
CA GLY A 65 11.60 7.39 -15.81
C GLY A 65 10.97 7.02 -14.45
N ASN A 66 11.66 7.28 -13.34
CA ASN A 66 11.14 7.10 -11.99
C ASN A 66 10.86 8.45 -11.33
N HIS A 67 9.83 8.50 -10.51
CA HIS A 67 9.55 9.64 -9.67
C HIS A 67 10.08 9.37 -8.26
N MET A 68 11.02 10.20 -7.83
CA MET A 68 11.67 10.09 -6.52
C MET A 68 11.29 11.29 -5.66
N MET A 69 10.92 11.03 -4.43
CA MET A 69 10.58 12.04 -3.43
C MET A 69 11.39 11.77 -2.17
N LYS A 70 12.12 12.78 -1.70
CA LYS A 70 12.83 12.77 -0.43
C LYS A 70 12.03 13.55 0.59
N PHE A 71 12.03 13.09 1.81
CA PHE A 71 11.20 13.61 2.88
C PHE A 71 12.02 13.87 4.14
N THR A 72 11.57 14.82 4.97
CA THR A 72 11.94 14.80 6.39
C THR A 72 11.43 13.50 7.03
N PRO A 73 12.08 13.01 8.11
CA PRO A 73 11.66 11.77 8.77
C PRO A 73 10.19 11.75 9.18
N ALA A 74 9.68 12.87 9.71
CA ALA A 74 8.29 12.99 10.13
C ALA A 74 7.32 12.90 8.94
N ALA A 75 7.56 13.66 7.87
CA ALA A 75 6.75 13.64 6.66
C ALA A 75 6.76 12.26 5.99
N PHE A 76 7.93 11.59 5.95
CA PHE A 76 8.04 10.21 5.44
C PHE A 76 7.12 9.25 6.19
N LEU A 77 7.18 9.26 7.54
CA LEU A 77 6.37 8.34 8.36
C LEU A 77 4.87 8.56 8.17
N MET A 78 4.45 9.83 8.09
CA MET A 78 3.06 10.18 7.84
C MET A 78 2.59 9.68 6.48
N LEU A 79 3.34 9.98 5.42
CA LEU A 79 2.98 9.57 4.06
C LEU A 79 3.05 8.05 3.88
N HIS A 80 4.06 7.39 4.43
CA HIS A 80 4.19 5.94 4.43
C HIS A 80 2.92 5.26 4.97
N LYS A 81 2.47 5.69 6.16
CA LYS A 81 1.23 5.17 6.78
C LYS A 81 0.01 5.41 5.89
N GLN A 82 -0.11 6.59 5.31
CA GLN A 82 -1.26 6.95 4.47
C GLN A 82 -1.28 6.20 3.13
N ILE A 83 -0.13 5.95 2.53
CA ILE A 83 -0.03 5.11 1.33
C ILE A 83 -0.61 3.71 1.61
N LEU A 84 -0.21 3.08 2.71
CA LEU A 84 -0.70 1.75 3.07
C LEU A 84 -2.22 1.76 3.31
N LEU A 85 -2.73 2.73 4.08
CA LEU A 85 -4.15 2.87 4.37
C LEU A 85 -4.99 3.15 3.11
N TYR A 86 -4.48 3.97 2.20
CA TYR A 86 -5.16 4.29 0.95
C TYR A 86 -5.43 3.04 0.11
N TYR A 87 -4.40 2.20 -0.08
CA TYR A 87 -4.56 0.99 -0.87
C TYR A 87 -5.30 -0.12 -0.13
N GLU A 88 -5.21 -0.21 1.19
CA GLU A 88 -6.00 -1.14 1.99
C GLU A 88 -7.50 -0.89 1.82
N ASN A 89 -7.90 0.38 1.74
CA ASN A 89 -9.29 0.79 1.57
C ASN A 89 -9.75 0.86 0.09
N SER A 90 -8.85 0.64 -0.86
CA SER A 90 -9.19 0.73 -2.29
C SER A 90 -10.09 -0.42 -2.72
N LYS A 91 -11.18 -0.08 -3.44
CA LYS A 91 -12.11 -1.05 -4.02
C LYS A 91 -11.71 -1.53 -5.42
N ILE A 92 -10.78 -0.84 -6.06
CA ILE A 92 -10.39 -1.08 -7.46
C ILE A 92 -8.93 -1.51 -7.61
N LEU A 93 -8.09 -1.26 -6.60
CA LEU A 93 -6.67 -1.59 -6.60
C LEU A 93 -6.35 -2.55 -5.46
N GLN A 94 -5.50 -3.52 -5.74
CA GLN A 94 -4.94 -4.44 -4.77
C GLN A 94 -3.48 -4.09 -4.56
N ALA A 95 -3.08 -3.95 -3.30
CA ALA A 95 -1.70 -3.75 -2.90
C ALA A 95 -1.14 -5.02 -2.25
N THR A 96 0.11 -5.33 -2.56
CA THR A 96 0.88 -6.36 -1.87
C THR A 96 2.17 -5.72 -1.39
N SER A 97 2.38 -5.71 -0.07
CA SER A 97 3.59 -5.17 0.55
C SER A 97 4.65 -6.23 0.73
N TYR A 98 5.89 -5.85 0.47
CA TYR A 98 7.08 -6.69 0.64
C TYR A 98 8.10 -5.93 1.48
N LEU A 99 8.61 -6.59 2.52
CA LEU A 99 9.59 -6.03 3.43
C LEU A 99 10.97 -6.60 3.12
N LYS A 100 11.95 -5.72 2.87
CA LYS A 100 13.35 -6.09 2.78
C LYS A 100 14.04 -5.77 4.10
N LYS A 101 14.70 -6.79 4.65
CA LYS A 101 15.44 -6.69 5.91
C LYS A 101 16.93 -6.86 5.66
N ASP A 102 17.74 -6.24 6.52
CA ASP A 102 19.17 -6.52 6.58
C ASP A 102 19.47 -7.81 7.35
N GLU A 103 20.76 -8.14 7.52
CA GLU A 103 21.22 -9.33 8.25
C GLU A 103 20.85 -9.30 9.74
N HIS A 104 20.55 -8.13 10.30
CA HIS A 104 20.10 -7.93 11.68
C HIS A 104 18.58 -7.88 11.84
N ASN A 105 17.80 -8.27 10.79
CA ASN A 105 16.34 -8.19 10.74
C ASN A 105 15.77 -6.76 10.79
N LEU A 106 16.56 -5.72 10.57
CA LEU A 106 16.08 -4.36 10.45
C LEU A 106 15.40 -4.14 9.08
N VAL A 107 14.20 -3.62 9.07
CA VAL A 107 13.50 -3.30 7.83
C VAL A 107 14.13 -2.06 7.20
N VAL A 108 14.84 -2.24 6.10
CA VAL A 108 15.55 -1.18 5.37
C VAL A 108 14.74 -0.61 4.21
N GLU A 109 13.86 -1.42 3.65
CA GLU A 109 13.01 -1.04 2.52
C GLU A 109 11.67 -1.76 2.63
N GLU A 110 10.62 -1.08 2.25
CA GLU A 110 9.31 -1.65 2.00
C GLU A 110 8.88 -1.25 0.60
N TYR A 111 8.41 -2.19 -0.21
CA TYR A 111 7.80 -1.82 -1.47
C TYR A 111 6.39 -2.39 -1.59
N VAL A 112 5.54 -1.62 -2.23
CA VAL A 112 4.14 -1.97 -2.46
C VAL A 112 3.94 -2.15 -3.95
N SER A 113 3.54 -3.36 -4.35
CA SER A 113 3.16 -3.69 -5.72
C SER A 113 1.66 -3.45 -5.89
N ILE A 114 1.30 -2.60 -6.84
CA ILE A 114 -0.09 -2.22 -7.09
C ILE A 114 -0.59 -2.87 -8.37
N LYS A 115 -1.74 -3.54 -8.26
CA LYS A 115 -2.44 -4.23 -9.36
C LYS A 115 -3.92 -3.85 -9.35
N PRO A 116 -4.61 -3.83 -10.49
CA PRO A 116 -6.07 -3.75 -10.51
C PRO A 116 -6.69 -4.99 -9.85
N ILE A 117 -7.78 -4.81 -9.14
CA ILE A 117 -8.57 -5.94 -8.64
C ILE A 117 -9.18 -6.67 -9.83
N SER A 118 -9.03 -8.00 -9.85
CA SER A 118 -9.63 -8.84 -10.87
C SER A 118 -11.01 -9.32 -10.40
N THR A 119 -12.01 -9.06 -11.21
CA THR A 119 -13.37 -9.58 -10.99
C THR A 119 -13.61 -10.93 -11.65
N ASP A 120 -12.75 -11.30 -12.58
CA ASP A 120 -12.85 -12.52 -13.41
C ASP A 120 -11.83 -13.62 -13.00
N GLY A 121 -11.14 -13.44 -11.89
CA GLY A 121 -10.12 -14.39 -11.40
C GLY A 121 -8.81 -14.37 -12.18
N THR A 122 -8.66 -13.52 -13.20
CA THR A 122 -7.41 -13.40 -13.97
C THR A 122 -6.33 -12.71 -13.16
N ASN A 123 -5.09 -13.19 -13.25
CA ASN A 123 -3.97 -12.51 -12.57
C ASN A 123 -3.59 -11.23 -13.32
N ARG A 124 -4.00 -10.09 -12.80
CA ARG A 124 -3.71 -8.79 -13.39
C ARG A 124 -2.23 -8.42 -13.20
N ARG A 125 -1.63 -7.80 -14.22
CA ARG A 125 -0.24 -7.34 -14.16
C ARG A 125 -0.12 -6.12 -13.23
N GLN A 126 1.04 -6.01 -12.59
CA GLN A 126 1.42 -4.82 -11.83
C GLN A 126 1.38 -3.59 -12.75
N ILE A 127 0.75 -2.52 -12.26
CA ILE A 127 0.67 -1.23 -12.97
C ILE A 127 1.79 -0.28 -12.56
N TYR A 128 2.09 -0.23 -11.27
CA TYR A 128 3.25 0.47 -10.72
C TYR A 128 3.67 -0.13 -9.38
N ARG A 129 4.82 0.29 -8.91
CA ARG A 129 5.40 -0.08 -7.62
C ARG A 129 5.86 1.17 -6.89
N ILE A 130 5.68 1.20 -5.59
CA ILE A 130 6.13 2.25 -4.69
C ILE A 130 7.17 1.63 -3.77
N ASN A 131 8.42 2.07 -3.89
CA ASN A 131 9.52 1.69 -3.00
C ASN A 131 9.65 2.75 -1.91
N MET A 132 9.72 2.34 -0.66
CA MET A 132 9.83 3.20 0.51
C MET A 132 11.11 2.85 1.25
N TYR A 133 12.15 3.67 1.07
CA TYR A 133 13.48 3.47 1.64
C TYR A 133 13.54 4.10 3.04
N LYS A 134 13.38 3.26 4.08
CA LYS A 134 13.25 3.72 5.47
C LYS A 134 14.52 4.34 6.04
N THR A 135 15.69 3.99 5.51
CA THR A 135 16.98 4.54 5.93
C THR A 135 17.39 5.82 5.20
N ALA A 136 16.66 6.18 4.15
CA ALA A 136 16.92 7.36 3.33
C ALA A 136 15.75 8.34 3.31
N PHE A 137 14.62 7.98 3.96
CA PHE A 137 13.38 8.74 3.95
C PHE A 137 12.94 9.13 2.54
N THR A 138 13.08 8.18 1.62
CA THR A 138 12.84 8.39 0.19
C THR A 138 11.74 7.45 -0.28
N ILE A 139 10.82 7.97 -1.08
CA ILE A 139 9.80 7.19 -1.78
C ILE A 139 10.08 7.29 -3.27
N GLU A 140 10.11 6.14 -3.94
CA GLU A 140 10.29 6.05 -5.39
C GLU A 140 9.09 5.33 -6.00
N ALA A 141 8.42 5.99 -6.94
CA ALA A 141 7.37 5.37 -7.74
C ALA A 141 7.92 5.02 -9.12
N ASN A 142 7.70 3.78 -9.55
CA ASN A 142 8.10 3.30 -10.86
C ASN A 142 7.06 2.34 -11.47
N GLY A 143 7.11 2.16 -12.78
CA GLY A 143 6.21 1.29 -13.52
C GLY A 143 5.48 2.00 -14.65
N ARG A 144 4.73 1.21 -15.42
CA ARG A 144 4.08 1.69 -16.65
C ARG A 144 3.09 2.84 -16.40
N ASP A 145 2.32 2.75 -15.32
CA ASP A 145 1.27 3.72 -14.99
C ASP A 145 1.64 4.61 -13.79
N MET A 146 2.95 4.81 -13.54
CA MET A 146 3.45 5.68 -12.47
C MET A 146 2.82 7.09 -12.50
N GLY A 147 2.52 7.61 -13.70
CA GLY A 147 1.83 8.89 -13.85
C GLY A 147 0.44 8.94 -13.20
N ASN A 148 -0.25 7.81 -13.09
CA ASN A 148 -1.53 7.72 -12.37
C ASN A 148 -1.32 7.80 -10.85
N PHE A 149 -0.26 7.19 -10.34
CA PHE A 149 0.11 7.35 -8.92
C PHE A 149 0.28 8.82 -8.57
N ILE A 150 1.08 9.56 -9.36
CA ILE A 150 1.39 10.97 -9.08
C ILE A 150 0.16 11.85 -9.21
N ARG A 151 -0.60 11.71 -10.31
CA ARG A 151 -1.72 12.62 -10.62
C ARG A 151 -3.01 12.32 -9.88
N LYS A 152 -3.21 11.09 -9.43
CA LYS A 152 -4.43 10.65 -8.76
C LYS A 152 -4.16 10.23 -7.32
N ASP A 153 -3.48 9.11 -7.15
CA ASP A 153 -3.40 8.44 -5.86
C ASP A 153 -2.65 9.30 -4.84
N LEU A 154 -1.52 9.90 -5.25
CA LEU A 154 -0.74 10.77 -4.35
C LEU A 154 -1.51 12.03 -3.95
N GLN A 155 -2.32 12.59 -4.86
CA GLN A 155 -3.18 13.73 -4.54
C GLN A 155 -4.27 13.34 -3.53
N GLU A 156 -4.92 12.20 -3.71
CA GLU A 156 -5.94 11.71 -2.76
C GLU A 156 -5.34 11.37 -1.40
N ILE A 157 -4.15 10.74 -1.39
CA ILE A 157 -3.40 10.45 -0.17
C ILE A 157 -3.06 11.74 0.58
N TYR A 158 -2.60 12.77 -0.13
CA TYR A 158 -2.28 14.07 0.43
C TYR A 158 -3.52 14.78 1.00
N LEU A 159 -4.62 14.78 0.27
CA LEU A 159 -5.89 15.35 0.76
C LEU A 159 -6.38 14.67 2.04
N ASN A 160 -6.26 13.34 2.11
CA ASN A 160 -6.60 12.57 3.31
C ASN A 160 -5.71 12.95 4.50
N LEU A 161 -4.40 13.19 4.27
CA LEU A 161 -3.49 13.70 5.30
C LEU A 161 -3.92 15.08 5.81
N CYS A 162 -4.24 16.01 4.91
CA CYS A 162 -4.69 17.35 5.28
C CYS A 162 -5.98 17.30 6.11
N HIS A 163 -6.95 16.50 5.69
CA HIS A 163 -8.21 16.34 6.44
C HIS A 163 -8.01 15.77 7.84
N GLN A 164 -7.15 14.79 8.01
CA GLN A 164 -6.87 14.21 9.33
C GLN A 164 -6.19 15.22 10.27
N ASN A 165 -5.29 16.06 9.77
CA ASN A 165 -4.60 17.07 10.57
C ASN A 165 -5.52 18.20 11.02
N ILE A 166 -6.56 18.55 10.25
CA ILE A 166 -7.55 19.58 10.65
C ILE A 166 -8.37 19.10 11.86
N TYR A 167 -8.70 17.81 11.95
CA TYR A 167 -9.45 17.26 13.08
C TYR A 167 -8.60 17.04 14.35
N CYS A 168 -7.27 17.01 14.24
CA CYS A 168 -6.38 16.89 15.40
C CYS A 168 -6.08 18.22 16.09
N GLN A 169 -6.54 19.36 15.52
CA GLN A 169 -6.32 20.71 16.08
C GLN A 169 -7.55 21.28 16.80
N GLN A 170 -8.62 20.52 16.91
CA GLN A 170 -9.83 20.84 17.69
C GLN A 170 -9.86 20.02 18.99
#